data_7927a5ab918e3bbb5ca6b8c2fb2df848
#
_entry.id   7927a5ab918e3bbb5ca6b8c2fb2df848
#
_cell.length_a   1.000
_cell.length_b   1.000
_cell.length_c   1.000
_cell.angle_alpha   90.00
_cell.angle_beta   90.00
_cell.angle_gamma   90.00
#
_symmetry.space_group_name_H-M   'P 1'
#
loop_
_entity.id
_entity.type
_entity.pdbx_description
1 polymer ?
#
loop_
_entity_poly.entity_id
_entity_poly.type
_entity_poly.pdbx_seq_one_letter_code
_entity_poly.pdbx_strand_id
1 'polypeptide(L)'
;MRRQITLSSTFSTTIATLVLLAIGAFSSPGYAQVQPGDFITPENAAKVKDLVGPGVYYKVEHGMTMKIVPSQRVDWPPPYKDATEKYSSQVRLSEDKKSLVGFVAGQPFPLIDSNDPDVAVKIIWNNVFRPITSDDYDLRFYDCDSAYERKGPQTEQIEYFQIGHYAGYDLVGRTEVEPMPTDPDFKTTGRYWLFGLYPILAPQEIRGTGFIRYRYADPRRGDDIWSLDAGSRRLRRVNEAIMSSSTTGGGSAAHTWDPDHYSGFNPKTEQYFYKFLGEKNMLATIHADHSPEQRCPTDGGTSACPETWEMRHMYIAQALPDRSRINALDSRTVIYMDSEMWFEPYIDTYDRAGHLFRAHIYWLATRDRPVPDARVAIYPFKRSFVVGAVSTDVQSGLATMCYLPGMETPERECWYINMGAVDRQFFTTQAMVRAASF
;
A
#
# COMPACT_ATOMS: atom_id res chain seq x y z
N MET A 1 67.70 46.13 -57.34
CA MET A 1 67.32 47.57 -57.52
C MET A 1 66.48 47.97 -56.30
N ARG A 2 66.95 48.96 -55.61
CA ARG A 2 66.40 49.72 -54.51
C ARG A 2 64.95 50.15 -54.72
N ARG A 3 64.08 50.15 -53.68
CA ARG A 3 63.62 51.40 -53.05
C ARG A 3 62.85 51.08 -51.72
N GLN A 4 63.32 51.78 -50.69
CA GLN A 4 62.64 52.10 -49.48
C GLN A 4 61.47 53.05 -49.74
N ILE A 5 60.50 53.12 -48.89
CA ILE A 5 59.84 54.34 -48.38
C ILE A 5 58.93 53.96 -47.18
N THR A 6 59.35 54.45 -46.04
CA THR A 6 58.78 55.28 -44.99
C THR A 6 57.40 54.92 -44.36
N LEU A 7 57.48 54.90 -43.03
CA LEU A 7 56.42 54.93 -42.02
C LEU A 7 55.42 56.11 -42.14
N SER A 8 54.20 55.85 -41.84
CA SER A 8 53.34 56.82 -41.13
C SER A 8 52.40 56.11 -40.15
N SER A 9 52.51 56.53 -38.90
CA SER A 9 51.68 56.17 -37.82
C SER A 9 50.34 56.88 -37.86
N THR A 10 49.26 56.16 -37.76
CA THR A 10 47.97 56.73 -37.38
C THR A 10 47.41 55.91 -36.18
N PHE A 11 47.32 56.59 -35.05
CA PHE A 11 46.58 56.16 -33.87
C PHE A 11 45.08 56.03 -34.23
N SER A 12 44.56 54.86 -34.08
CA SER A 12 43.10 54.66 -34.15
C SER A 12 42.61 54.19 -32.78
N THR A 13 41.91 55.09 -32.10
CA THR A 13 41.28 54.87 -30.81
C THR A 13 40.05 53.99 -30.98
N THR A 14 40.18 52.75 -30.60
CA THR A 14 39.06 51.81 -30.57
C THR A 14 38.25 51.98 -29.28
N ILE A 15 37.05 52.54 -29.40
CA ILE A 15 36.04 52.63 -28.32
C ILE A 15 35.50 51.18 -28.14
N ALA A 16 35.84 50.54 -27.06
CA ALA A 16 35.24 49.26 -26.64
C ALA A 16 33.85 49.51 -26.03
N THR A 17 32.83 49.26 -26.82
CA THR A 17 31.42 49.27 -26.33
C THR A 17 31.20 47.97 -25.51
N LEU A 18 31.17 48.07 -24.18
CA LEU A 18 30.72 47.00 -23.29
C LEU A 18 29.22 46.81 -23.47
N VAL A 19 28.82 45.77 -24.20
CA VAL A 19 27.44 45.26 -24.19
C VAL A 19 27.28 44.41 -22.94
N LEU A 20 26.69 44.98 -21.87
CA LEU A 20 26.17 44.23 -20.74
C LEU A 20 24.97 43.39 -21.21
N LEU A 21 25.17 42.13 -21.51
CA LEU A 21 24.12 41.15 -21.60
C LEU A 21 23.54 40.94 -20.19
N ALA A 22 22.43 41.64 -19.90
CA ALA A 22 21.58 41.29 -18.75
C ALA A 22 20.95 39.92 -19.03
N ILE A 23 21.57 38.85 -18.55
CA ILE A 23 20.95 37.54 -18.43
C ILE A 23 19.84 37.70 -17.40
N GLY A 24 18.65 38.03 -17.84
CA GLY A 24 17.45 37.93 -17.05
C GLY A 24 17.27 36.46 -16.68
N ALA A 25 17.62 36.12 -15.42
CA ALA A 25 17.18 34.88 -14.82
C ALA A 25 15.65 34.91 -14.80
N PHE A 26 15.02 34.32 -15.81
CA PHE A 26 13.64 33.91 -15.69
C PHE A 26 13.60 32.87 -14.56
N SER A 27 13.45 33.35 -13.33
CA SER A 27 12.98 32.51 -12.23
C SER A 27 11.59 32.05 -12.64
N SER A 28 11.48 30.83 -13.16
CA SER A 28 10.22 30.11 -13.15
C SER A 28 9.67 30.26 -11.72
N PRO A 29 8.39 30.56 -11.51
CA PRO A 29 7.82 30.55 -10.18
C PRO A 29 8.04 29.11 -9.65
N GLY A 30 9.12 28.92 -8.90
CA GLY A 30 9.37 27.69 -8.19
C GLY A 30 8.20 27.57 -7.21
N TYR A 31 7.31 26.61 -7.45
CA TYR A 31 6.41 26.16 -6.40
C TYR A 31 7.33 25.84 -5.22
N ALA A 32 7.09 26.54 -4.10
CA ALA A 32 7.89 26.37 -2.90
C ALA A 32 7.82 24.88 -2.52
N GLN A 33 8.93 24.17 -2.77
CA GLN A 33 9.05 22.77 -2.48
C GLN A 33 8.84 22.63 -0.98
N VAL A 34 7.94 21.74 -0.55
CA VAL A 34 7.72 21.51 0.88
C VAL A 34 9.03 21.10 1.55
N GLN A 35 9.20 21.52 2.79
CA GLN A 35 10.40 21.26 3.57
C GLN A 35 10.04 20.60 4.90
N PRO A 36 10.93 19.81 5.50
CA PRO A 36 10.76 19.33 6.85
C PRO A 36 10.43 20.47 7.81
N GLY A 37 9.37 20.31 8.59
CA GLY A 37 8.80 21.35 9.46
C GLY A 37 7.56 22.04 8.88
N ASP A 38 7.30 21.92 7.58
CA ASP A 38 6.05 22.44 7.01
C ASP A 38 4.85 21.67 7.56
N PHE A 39 3.75 22.43 7.76
CA PHE A 39 2.45 21.88 8.13
C PHE A 39 1.45 22.18 7.00
N ILE A 40 0.87 21.11 6.46
CA ILE A 40 -0.07 21.19 5.35
C ILE A 40 -1.48 21.07 5.88
N THR A 41 -2.32 21.98 5.42
CA THR A 41 -3.75 22.09 5.73
C THR A 41 -4.52 22.34 4.43
N PRO A 42 -5.86 22.31 4.44
CA PRO A 42 -6.65 22.67 3.27
C PRO A 42 -6.30 24.01 2.65
N GLU A 43 -5.93 25.01 3.48
CA GLU A 43 -5.64 26.38 3.04
C GLU A 43 -4.35 26.47 2.21
N ASN A 44 -3.42 25.56 2.41
CA ASN A 44 -2.15 25.51 1.68
C ASN A 44 -1.94 24.20 0.89
N ALA A 45 -2.99 23.41 0.68
CA ALA A 45 -2.98 22.13 -0.01
C ALA A 45 -2.28 22.19 -1.38
N ALA A 46 -2.37 23.32 -2.08
CA ALA A 46 -1.72 23.52 -3.38
C ALA A 46 -0.20 23.22 -3.36
N LYS A 47 0.48 23.36 -2.20
CA LYS A 47 1.90 23.02 -2.06
C LYS A 47 2.22 21.56 -2.31
N VAL A 48 1.27 20.66 -2.06
CA VAL A 48 1.48 19.20 -2.17
C VAL A 48 0.80 18.58 -3.40
N LYS A 49 0.09 19.36 -4.20
CA LYS A 49 -0.69 18.87 -5.35
C LYS A 49 0.11 17.95 -6.27
N ASP A 50 1.35 18.33 -6.58
CA ASP A 50 2.22 17.56 -7.46
C ASP A 50 3.12 16.56 -6.70
N LEU A 51 2.99 16.47 -5.37
CA LEU A 51 3.81 15.61 -4.52
C LEU A 51 3.06 14.41 -3.96
N VAL A 52 1.78 14.27 -4.26
CA VAL A 52 0.92 13.16 -3.81
C VAL A 52 0.02 12.71 -4.96
N GLY A 53 -0.62 11.55 -4.78
CA GLY A 53 -1.67 11.09 -5.71
C GLY A 53 -2.95 11.92 -5.58
N PRO A 54 -3.80 11.92 -6.63
CA PRO A 54 -5.08 12.64 -6.63
C PRO A 54 -5.98 12.33 -5.42
N GLY A 55 -5.99 11.08 -4.96
CA GLY A 55 -6.80 10.69 -3.80
C GLY A 55 -6.29 11.28 -2.49
N VAL A 56 -4.97 11.31 -2.29
CA VAL A 56 -4.36 11.98 -1.13
C VAL A 56 -4.61 13.49 -1.19
N TYR A 57 -4.45 14.08 -2.37
CA TYR A 57 -4.72 15.51 -2.56
C TYR A 57 -6.18 15.86 -2.22
N TYR A 58 -7.12 15.01 -2.69
CA TYR A 58 -8.53 15.13 -2.33
C TYR A 58 -8.74 15.14 -0.81
N LYS A 59 -8.10 14.22 -0.08
CA LYS A 59 -8.21 14.14 1.39
C LYS A 59 -7.68 15.42 2.07
N VAL A 60 -6.57 15.97 1.57
CA VAL A 60 -6.03 17.24 2.12
C VAL A 60 -7.01 18.40 1.88
N GLU A 61 -7.59 18.52 0.68
CA GLU A 61 -8.59 19.53 0.40
C GLU A 61 -9.86 19.37 1.24
N HIS A 62 -10.12 18.16 1.77
CA HIS A 62 -11.28 17.82 2.59
C HIS A 62 -11.00 17.79 4.09
N GLY A 63 -9.82 18.21 4.54
CA GLY A 63 -9.55 18.44 5.96
C GLY A 63 -8.40 17.64 6.54
N MET A 64 -7.86 16.64 5.84
CA MET A 64 -6.67 15.92 6.29
C MET A 64 -5.48 16.88 6.36
N THR A 65 -4.68 16.77 7.43
CA THR A 65 -3.46 17.58 7.61
C THR A 65 -2.21 16.71 7.60
N MET A 66 -1.08 17.30 7.21
CA MET A 66 0.20 16.59 7.12
C MET A 66 1.29 17.36 7.86
N LYS A 67 2.14 16.65 8.58
CA LYS A 67 3.38 17.19 9.16
C LYS A 67 4.54 16.67 8.32
N ILE A 68 5.24 17.56 7.63
CA ILE A 68 6.37 17.16 6.78
C ILE A 68 7.60 16.95 7.66
N VAL A 69 8.24 15.77 7.49
CA VAL A 69 9.42 15.36 8.26
C VAL A 69 10.58 14.99 7.33
N PRO A 70 11.83 14.96 7.84
CA PRO A 70 12.95 14.44 7.05
C PRO A 70 12.73 12.99 6.65
N SER A 71 13.14 12.65 5.43
CA SER A 71 13.10 11.27 4.92
C SER A 71 14.03 10.37 5.72
N GLN A 72 13.59 9.15 5.98
CA GLN A 72 14.38 8.11 6.62
C GLN A 72 14.44 6.88 5.71
N ARG A 73 15.57 6.16 5.74
CA ARG A 73 15.69 4.90 5.01
C ARG A 73 14.90 3.80 5.69
N VAL A 74 14.31 2.94 4.87
CA VAL A 74 13.72 1.69 5.33
C VAL A 74 14.79 0.61 5.29
N ASP A 75 14.98 -0.06 6.42
CA ASP A 75 15.86 -1.21 6.54
C ASP A 75 15.02 -2.49 6.58
N TRP A 76 15.32 -3.42 5.66
CA TRP A 76 14.58 -4.69 5.63
C TRP A 76 15.04 -5.63 6.73
N PRO A 77 14.17 -6.54 7.18
CA PRO A 77 14.57 -7.63 8.05
C PRO A 77 15.78 -8.39 7.49
N PRO A 78 16.82 -8.64 8.31
CA PRO A 78 18.01 -9.34 7.84
C PRO A 78 17.74 -10.66 7.13
N PRO A 79 16.84 -11.56 7.62
CA PRO A 79 16.53 -12.80 6.92
C PRO A 79 15.96 -12.59 5.50
N TYR A 80 15.20 -11.51 5.29
CA TYR A 80 14.69 -11.17 3.96
C TYR A 80 15.79 -10.66 3.03
N LYS A 81 16.74 -9.87 3.55
CA LYS A 81 17.92 -9.43 2.79
C LYS A 81 18.75 -10.63 2.35
N ASP A 82 19.08 -11.52 3.29
CA ASP A 82 19.90 -12.72 3.02
C ASP A 82 19.22 -13.61 1.97
N ALA A 83 17.92 -13.80 2.06
CA ALA A 83 17.15 -14.55 1.07
C ALA A 83 17.17 -13.86 -0.31
N THR A 84 17.05 -12.53 -0.34
CA THR A 84 17.12 -11.75 -1.58
C THR A 84 18.47 -11.89 -2.26
N GLU A 85 19.56 -11.73 -1.52
CA GLU A 85 20.92 -11.89 -2.05
C GLU A 85 21.15 -13.30 -2.58
N LYS A 86 20.64 -14.30 -1.89
CA LYS A 86 20.84 -15.71 -2.22
C LYS A 86 20.06 -16.16 -3.46
N TYR A 87 18.83 -15.69 -3.63
CA TYR A 87 17.90 -16.30 -4.57
C TYR A 87 17.44 -15.40 -5.73
N SER A 88 17.56 -14.07 -5.62
CA SER A 88 16.98 -13.18 -6.64
C SER A 88 17.58 -13.34 -8.04
N SER A 89 18.86 -13.67 -8.15
CA SER A 89 19.58 -13.76 -9.43
C SER A 89 19.00 -14.85 -10.38
N GLN A 90 18.31 -15.85 -9.84
CA GLN A 90 17.70 -16.92 -10.64
C GLN A 90 16.24 -16.65 -11.02
N VAL A 91 15.63 -15.57 -10.46
CA VAL A 91 14.22 -15.27 -10.67
C VAL A 91 13.99 -14.64 -12.05
N ARG A 92 13.01 -15.14 -12.77
CA ARG A 92 12.57 -14.60 -14.06
C ARG A 92 11.05 -14.60 -14.13
N LEU A 93 10.51 -13.73 -14.97
CA LEU A 93 9.12 -13.86 -15.39
C LEU A 93 8.93 -15.09 -16.28
N SER A 94 7.78 -15.73 -16.20
CA SER A 94 7.35 -16.73 -17.19
C SER A 94 7.23 -16.09 -18.58
N GLU A 95 7.17 -16.91 -19.63
CA GLU A 95 7.04 -16.43 -21.02
C GLU A 95 5.79 -15.55 -21.20
N ASP A 96 4.67 -15.93 -20.57
CA ASP A 96 3.42 -15.16 -20.58
C ASP A 96 3.39 -14.02 -19.53
N LYS A 97 4.47 -13.85 -18.76
CA LYS A 97 4.67 -12.83 -17.71
C LYS A 97 3.67 -12.89 -16.55
N LYS A 98 2.94 -13.97 -16.41
CA LYS A 98 1.87 -14.14 -15.42
C LYS A 98 2.30 -14.90 -14.16
N SER A 99 3.53 -15.40 -14.13
CA SER A 99 4.10 -16.10 -12.98
C SER A 99 5.61 -15.90 -12.89
N LEU A 100 6.17 -16.31 -11.75
CA LEU A 100 7.62 -16.32 -11.51
C LEU A 100 8.20 -17.71 -11.78
N VAL A 101 9.38 -17.76 -12.41
CA VAL A 101 10.20 -18.95 -12.58
C VAL A 101 11.45 -18.81 -11.73
N GLY A 102 11.78 -19.84 -10.96
CA GLY A 102 12.98 -19.85 -10.11
C GLY A 102 12.86 -19.04 -8.81
N PHE A 103 11.68 -18.53 -8.46
CA PHE A 103 11.47 -17.87 -7.19
C PHE A 103 11.53 -18.86 -6.01
N VAL A 104 12.25 -18.47 -4.97
CA VAL A 104 12.41 -19.24 -3.73
C VAL A 104 11.99 -18.42 -2.53
N ALA A 105 12.65 -17.30 -2.25
CA ALA A 105 12.34 -16.40 -1.15
C ALA A 105 13.05 -15.05 -1.35
N GLY A 106 12.64 -14.05 -0.57
CA GLY A 106 13.15 -12.69 -0.64
C GLY A 106 12.51 -11.88 -1.78
N GLN A 107 13.13 -10.79 -2.18
CA GLN A 107 12.62 -9.92 -3.23
C GLN A 107 12.92 -10.52 -4.61
N PRO A 108 11.90 -10.68 -5.47
CA PRO A 108 12.09 -11.27 -6.79
C PRO A 108 13.04 -10.45 -7.70
N PHE A 109 12.87 -9.13 -7.73
CA PHE A 109 13.61 -8.22 -8.62
C PHE A 109 14.18 -7.04 -7.83
N PRO A 110 15.32 -7.21 -7.12
CA PRO A 110 15.90 -6.15 -6.28
C PRO A 110 16.45 -4.96 -7.09
N LEU A 111 16.78 -5.18 -8.37
CA LEU A 111 17.22 -4.15 -9.28
C LEU A 111 16.11 -3.87 -10.30
N ILE A 112 15.59 -2.65 -10.29
CA ILE A 112 14.59 -2.19 -11.24
C ILE A 112 15.25 -1.26 -12.25
N ASP A 113 15.11 -1.60 -13.55
CA ASP A 113 15.44 -0.73 -14.67
C ASP A 113 14.13 -0.16 -15.23
N SER A 114 13.94 1.14 -15.11
CA SER A 114 12.75 1.84 -15.60
C SER A 114 12.58 1.80 -17.13
N ASN A 115 13.61 1.38 -17.87
CA ASN A 115 13.52 1.17 -19.32
C ASN A 115 13.13 -0.27 -19.69
N ASP A 116 13.07 -1.18 -18.72
CA ASP A 116 12.64 -2.55 -18.96
C ASP A 116 11.16 -2.57 -19.40
N PRO A 117 10.81 -3.19 -20.53
CA PRO A 117 9.41 -3.29 -20.98
C PRO A 117 8.50 -4.01 -19.98
N ASP A 118 9.06 -4.82 -19.08
CA ASP A 118 8.34 -5.59 -18.07
C ASP A 118 8.44 -4.97 -16.66
N VAL A 119 8.96 -3.76 -16.55
CA VAL A 119 9.20 -3.09 -15.25
C VAL A 119 7.94 -3.05 -14.38
N ALA A 120 6.78 -2.74 -14.95
CA ALA A 120 5.52 -2.68 -14.18
C ALA A 120 5.18 -4.02 -13.53
N VAL A 121 5.31 -5.12 -14.27
CA VAL A 121 5.04 -6.47 -13.76
C VAL A 121 6.05 -6.86 -12.68
N LYS A 122 7.33 -6.49 -12.85
CA LYS A 122 8.38 -6.74 -11.85
C LYS A 122 8.12 -5.99 -10.54
N ILE A 123 7.67 -4.73 -10.62
CA ILE A 123 7.28 -3.93 -9.47
C ILE A 123 6.13 -4.60 -8.70
N ILE A 124 5.12 -5.10 -9.41
CA ILE A 124 3.98 -5.79 -8.78
C ILE A 124 4.42 -7.11 -8.14
N TRP A 125 5.32 -7.88 -8.75
CA TRP A 125 5.85 -9.09 -8.12
C TRP A 125 6.70 -8.79 -6.88
N ASN A 126 7.43 -7.69 -6.85
CA ASN A 126 8.11 -7.23 -5.65
C ASN A 126 7.11 -6.89 -4.53
N ASN A 127 5.98 -6.27 -4.87
CA ASN A 127 4.90 -6.02 -3.92
C ASN A 127 4.28 -7.31 -3.38
N VAL A 128 4.04 -8.32 -4.22
CA VAL A 128 3.49 -9.62 -3.78
C VAL A 128 4.36 -10.27 -2.71
N PHE A 129 5.70 -10.20 -2.87
CA PHE A 129 6.67 -10.80 -1.95
C PHE A 129 7.43 -9.76 -1.13
N ARG A 130 6.74 -8.68 -0.73
CA ARG A 130 7.31 -7.59 0.06
C ARG A 130 7.70 -7.99 1.48
N PRO A 131 8.64 -7.27 2.14
CA PRO A 131 9.15 -7.65 3.46
C PRO A 131 8.25 -7.22 4.64
N ILE A 132 6.97 -6.94 4.41
CA ILE A 132 6.06 -6.45 5.47
C ILE A 132 5.34 -7.60 6.16
N THR A 133 4.67 -8.43 5.39
CA THR A 133 3.86 -9.55 5.87
C THR A 133 4.26 -10.80 5.12
N SER A 134 5.47 -11.31 5.40
CA SER A 134 5.95 -12.60 4.91
C SER A 134 5.63 -13.71 5.91
N ASP A 135 5.89 -14.95 5.56
CA ASP A 135 5.77 -16.18 6.32
C ASP A 135 4.40 -16.42 6.96
N ASP A 136 4.12 -15.77 8.09
CA ASP A 136 2.81 -15.75 8.74
C ASP A 136 2.56 -14.40 9.40
N TYR A 137 1.30 -14.00 9.45
CA TYR A 137 0.89 -12.83 10.20
C TYR A 137 -0.51 -13.02 10.78
N ASP A 138 -0.71 -12.42 11.93
CA ASP A 138 -1.95 -12.48 12.71
C ASP A 138 -2.27 -11.10 13.24
N LEU A 139 -3.36 -10.51 12.78
CA LEU A 139 -3.93 -9.27 13.30
C LEU A 139 -5.23 -9.59 14.00
N ARG A 140 -5.19 -9.63 15.33
CA ARG A 140 -6.29 -10.15 16.13
C ARG A 140 -7.47 -9.23 16.26
N PHE A 141 -7.24 -7.94 16.24
CA PHE A 141 -8.30 -6.95 16.48
C PHE A 141 -8.06 -5.76 15.57
N TYR A 142 -8.51 -5.83 14.34
CA TYR A 142 -8.70 -4.62 13.55
C TYR A 142 -10.02 -3.97 13.94
N ASP A 143 -10.07 -2.66 13.85
CA ASP A 143 -11.23 -1.84 14.15
C ASP A 143 -11.43 -0.86 13.02
N CYS A 144 -12.53 -0.99 12.29
CA CYS A 144 -12.82 -0.19 11.12
C CYS A 144 -14.13 0.57 11.32
N ASP A 145 -14.06 1.89 11.24
CA ASP A 145 -15.20 2.79 11.35
C ASP A 145 -15.51 3.45 10.02
N SER A 146 -16.76 3.45 9.63
CA SER A 146 -17.24 4.14 8.44
C SER A 146 -17.97 5.42 8.85
N ALA A 147 -17.56 6.53 8.24
CA ALA A 147 -18.14 7.84 8.46
C ALA A 147 -18.13 8.66 7.16
N TYR A 148 -18.99 9.66 7.07
CA TYR A 148 -18.93 10.63 5.98
C TYR A 148 -17.92 11.73 6.28
N GLU A 149 -17.13 12.08 5.27
CA GLU A 149 -16.25 13.23 5.34
C GLU A 149 -17.00 14.52 5.63
N ARG A 150 -16.49 15.33 6.55
CA ARG A 150 -17.08 16.59 6.95
C ARG A 150 -15.98 17.63 7.15
N LYS A 151 -16.07 18.73 6.44
CA LYS A 151 -15.10 19.83 6.61
C LYS A 151 -15.31 20.57 7.93
N GLY A 152 -14.21 20.85 8.61
CA GLY A 152 -14.18 21.64 9.85
C GLY A 152 -14.30 20.80 11.12
N PRO A 153 -14.11 21.45 12.29
CA PRO A 153 -14.12 20.77 13.58
C PRO A 153 -15.54 20.28 13.90
N GLN A 154 -15.73 19.00 13.78
CA GLN A 154 -17.00 18.34 14.09
C GLN A 154 -16.73 17.05 14.87
N THR A 155 -17.71 16.68 15.69
CA THR A 155 -17.73 15.35 16.30
C THR A 155 -17.92 14.31 15.21
N GLU A 156 -17.09 13.28 15.22
CA GLU A 156 -17.25 12.12 14.36
C GLU A 156 -18.63 11.51 14.55
N GLN A 157 -19.23 11.12 13.44
CA GLN A 157 -20.46 10.35 13.43
C GLN A 157 -20.22 9.04 12.71
N ILE A 158 -20.06 7.97 13.47
CA ILE A 158 -19.87 6.63 12.94
C ILE A 158 -21.20 6.12 12.41
N GLU A 159 -21.24 5.82 11.11
CA GLU A 159 -22.41 5.23 10.44
C GLU A 159 -22.39 3.71 10.57
N TYR A 160 -21.21 3.10 10.60
CA TYR A 160 -21.00 1.66 10.73
C TYR A 160 -19.62 1.39 11.29
N PHE A 161 -19.49 0.32 12.06
CA PHE A 161 -18.19 -0.15 12.55
C PHE A 161 -18.05 -1.66 12.39
N GLN A 162 -16.82 -2.14 12.33
CA GLN A 162 -16.50 -3.56 12.27
C GLN A 162 -15.20 -3.85 13.02
N ILE A 163 -15.29 -4.72 14.01
CA ILE A 163 -14.13 -5.26 14.71
C ILE A 163 -13.98 -6.72 14.33
N GLY A 164 -12.76 -7.15 14.01
CA GLY A 164 -12.55 -8.51 13.58
C GLY A 164 -11.09 -8.94 13.67
N HIS A 165 -10.84 -10.10 13.10
CA HIS A 165 -9.56 -10.76 13.07
C HIS A 165 -9.21 -11.14 11.64
N TYR A 166 -7.98 -10.91 11.21
CA TYR A 166 -7.48 -11.48 9.98
C TYR A 166 -6.04 -11.97 10.10
N ALA A 167 -5.72 -12.96 9.31
CA ALA A 167 -4.41 -13.58 9.29
C ALA A 167 -4.02 -14.01 7.87
N GLY A 168 -2.73 -14.18 7.64
CA GLY A 168 -2.19 -14.74 6.43
C GLY A 168 -1.08 -15.73 6.69
N TYR A 169 -0.85 -16.62 5.72
CA TYR A 169 0.19 -17.62 5.79
C TYR A 169 0.74 -17.88 4.38
N ASP A 170 2.01 -17.61 4.19
CA ASP A 170 2.71 -17.87 2.95
C ASP A 170 3.28 -19.30 2.95
N LEU A 171 3.04 -20.05 1.87
CA LEU A 171 3.61 -21.37 1.69
C LEU A 171 4.93 -21.34 0.91
N VAL A 172 5.23 -20.21 0.28
CA VAL A 172 6.50 -19.94 -0.43
C VAL A 172 7.05 -18.58 -0.06
N GLY A 173 8.36 -18.41 -0.21
CA GLY A 173 8.99 -17.13 0.09
C GLY A 173 9.29 -16.91 1.57
N ARG A 174 9.17 -17.92 2.39
CA ARG A 174 9.36 -17.87 3.84
C ARG A 174 10.82 -17.66 4.19
N THR A 175 11.06 -16.75 5.16
CA THR A 175 12.40 -16.30 5.50
C THR A 175 12.75 -16.37 6.98
N GLU A 176 11.75 -16.46 7.88
CA GLU A 176 11.96 -16.35 9.33
C GLU A 176 11.35 -17.53 10.11
N VAL A 177 10.27 -18.12 9.66
CA VAL A 177 9.54 -19.17 10.39
C VAL A 177 9.52 -20.47 9.61
N GLU A 178 9.92 -21.56 10.27
CA GLU A 178 9.84 -22.91 9.65
C GLU A 178 8.38 -23.32 9.34
N PRO A 179 8.17 -24.06 8.26
CA PRO A 179 9.15 -24.59 7.31
C PRO A 179 9.62 -23.52 6.32
N MET A 180 10.92 -23.43 6.10
CA MET A 180 11.56 -22.48 5.19
C MET A 180 12.35 -23.20 4.08
N PRO A 181 12.54 -22.62 2.89
CA PRO A 181 11.88 -21.39 2.37
C PRO A 181 10.50 -21.68 1.81
N THR A 182 10.04 -22.91 1.85
CA THR A 182 8.78 -23.36 1.27
C THR A 182 8.12 -24.41 2.16
N ASP A 183 6.84 -24.20 2.48
CA ASP A 183 6.04 -25.18 3.17
C ASP A 183 5.79 -26.42 2.26
N PRO A 184 5.99 -27.65 2.74
CA PRO A 184 5.77 -28.87 1.94
C PRO A 184 4.37 -28.98 1.32
N ASP A 185 3.35 -28.36 1.92
CA ASP A 185 1.97 -28.36 1.41
C ASP A 185 1.85 -27.65 0.06
N PHE A 186 2.74 -26.72 -0.26
CA PHE A 186 2.81 -26.10 -1.58
C PHE A 186 2.97 -27.11 -2.70
N LYS A 187 3.84 -28.12 -2.52
CA LYS A 187 4.10 -29.14 -3.54
C LYS A 187 2.89 -30.02 -3.84
N THR A 188 2.02 -30.21 -2.86
CA THR A 188 0.83 -31.06 -2.97
C THR A 188 -0.39 -30.32 -3.46
N THR A 189 -0.54 -29.05 -3.05
CA THR A 189 -1.76 -28.25 -3.30
C THR A 189 -1.60 -27.20 -4.39
N GLY A 190 -0.37 -26.72 -4.62
CA GLY A 190 -0.08 -25.57 -5.47
C GLY A 190 -0.53 -24.23 -4.87
N ARG A 191 -0.95 -24.21 -3.61
CA ARG A 191 -1.32 -22.98 -2.89
C ARG A 191 -0.05 -22.27 -2.48
N TYR A 192 0.06 -20.97 -2.75
CA TYR A 192 1.21 -20.21 -2.27
C TYR A 192 0.86 -19.23 -1.14
N TRP A 193 -0.43 -18.90 -0.97
CA TRP A 193 -0.90 -18.00 0.06
C TRP A 193 -2.26 -18.43 0.58
N LEU A 194 -2.42 -18.37 1.91
CA LEU A 194 -3.66 -18.58 2.62
C LEU A 194 -4.01 -17.27 3.34
N PHE A 195 -5.28 -16.90 3.32
CA PHE A 195 -5.78 -15.72 3.98
C PHE A 195 -7.10 -16.04 4.71
N GLY A 196 -7.29 -15.47 5.88
CA GLY A 196 -8.53 -15.57 6.64
C GLY A 196 -8.89 -14.23 7.25
N LEU A 197 -10.12 -13.78 6.98
CA LEU A 197 -10.75 -12.65 7.67
C LEU A 197 -11.93 -13.23 8.43
N TYR A 198 -11.66 -13.71 9.65
CA TYR A 198 -12.63 -14.29 10.56
C TYR A 198 -12.01 -14.55 11.95
N PRO A 199 -12.79 -14.61 13.02
CA PRO A 199 -14.18 -14.19 13.09
C PRO A 199 -14.31 -12.66 13.07
N ILE A 200 -15.41 -12.16 12.53
CA ILE A 200 -15.87 -10.82 12.87
C ILE A 200 -16.38 -10.87 14.31
N LEU A 201 -15.96 -9.92 15.14
CA LEU A 201 -16.24 -9.88 16.57
C LEU A 201 -17.39 -8.93 16.91
N ALA A 202 -17.50 -7.85 16.15
CA ALA A 202 -18.55 -6.84 16.28
C ALA A 202 -18.82 -6.22 14.89
N PRO A 203 -20.03 -5.66 14.66
CA PRO A 203 -21.17 -5.65 15.54
C PRO A 203 -21.87 -7.02 15.67
N GLN A 204 -22.81 -7.14 16.61
CA GLN A 204 -23.44 -8.42 16.96
C GLN A 204 -24.16 -9.09 15.79
N GLU A 205 -24.72 -8.29 14.87
CA GLU A 205 -25.48 -8.76 13.70
C GLU A 205 -24.67 -9.62 12.74
N ILE A 206 -23.37 -9.39 12.67
CA ILE A 206 -22.45 -10.11 11.79
C ILE A 206 -21.37 -10.90 12.57
N ARG A 207 -21.50 -10.96 13.89
CA ARG A 207 -20.53 -11.69 14.74
C ARG A 207 -20.39 -13.14 14.30
N GLY A 208 -19.16 -13.61 14.20
CA GLY A 208 -18.81 -14.96 13.78
C GLY A 208 -18.82 -15.17 12.26
N THR A 209 -19.21 -14.17 11.45
CA THR A 209 -19.05 -14.23 9.99
C THR A 209 -17.59 -14.10 9.59
N GLY A 210 -17.31 -14.32 8.31
CA GLY A 210 -16.00 -14.12 7.72
C GLY A 210 -15.74 -15.03 6.53
N PHE A 211 -14.51 -15.03 6.08
CA PHE A 211 -14.10 -15.86 4.95
C PHE A 211 -12.66 -16.31 5.06
N ILE A 212 -12.33 -17.38 4.31
CA ILE A 212 -10.96 -17.83 4.04
C ILE A 212 -10.75 -17.88 2.53
N ARG A 213 -9.51 -17.62 2.12
CA ARG A 213 -9.09 -17.60 0.70
C ARG A 213 -7.82 -18.45 0.53
N TYR A 214 -7.78 -19.27 -0.50
CA TYR A 214 -6.59 -20.00 -0.92
C TYR A 214 -6.17 -19.52 -2.30
N ARG A 215 -4.96 -19.02 -2.43
CA ARG A 215 -4.39 -18.54 -3.69
C ARG A 215 -3.39 -19.54 -4.26
N TYR A 216 -3.47 -19.74 -5.57
CA TYR A 216 -2.69 -20.75 -6.27
C TYR A 216 -1.62 -20.13 -7.16
N ALA A 217 -0.46 -20.82 -7.27
CA ALA A 217 0.63 -20.39 -8.15
C ALA A 217 0.32 -20.63 -9.66
N ASP A 218 -0.60 -21.54 -10.00
CA ASP A 218 -1.07 -21.70 -11.38
C ASP A 218 -1.95 -20.49 -11.76
N PRO A 219 -1.53 -19.65 -12.74
CA PRO A 219 -2.29 -18.45 -13.13
C PRO A 219 -3.63 -18.77 -13.81
N ARG A 220 -3.86 -20.04 -14.20
CA ARG A 220 -5.14 -20.48 -14.80
C ARG A 220 -6.17 -20.87 -13.75
N ARG A 221 -5.74 -21.09 -12.51
CA ARG A 221 -6.60 -21.52 -11.41
C ARG A 221 -7.02 -20.33 -10.58
N GLY A 222 -8.33 -20.01 -10.52
CA GLY A 222 -8.89 -18.98 -9.64
C GLY A 222 -8.71 -19.32 -8.16
N ASP A 223 -8.85 -18.31 -7.29
CA ASP A 223 -8.80 -18.49 -5.83
C ASP A 223 -9.98 -19.33 -5.34
N ASP A 224 -9.75 -20.20 -4.36
CA ASP A 224 -10.81 -20.87 -3.62
C ASP A 224 -11.19 -19.99 -2.41
N ILE A 225 -12.44 -19.51 -2.38
CA ILE A 225 -12.93 -18.66 -1.31
C ILE A 225 -14.14 -19.33 -0.64
N TRP A 226 -14.08 -19.44 0.69
CA TRP A 226 -15.15 -19.95 1.52
C TRP A 226 -15.62 -18.88 2.47
N SER A 227 -16.90 -18.56 2.44
CA SER A 227 -17.53 -17.58 3.34
C SER A 227 -18.49 -18.28 4.29
N LEU A 228 -18.46 -17.88 5.54
CA LEU A 228 -19.37 -18.32 6.58
C LEU A 228 -20.28 -17.15 6.99
N ASP A 229 -21.58 -17.38 6.89
CA ASP A 229 -22.58 -16.54 7.51
C ASP A 229 -22.99 -17.20 8.84
N ALA A 230 -22.60 -16.59 9.96
CA ALA A 230 -22.84 -17.17 11.28
C ALA A 230 -24.33 -17.14 11.67
N GLY A 231 -25.09 -16.16 11.23
CA GLY A 231 -26.54 -16.05 11.51
C GLY A 231 -27.33 -17.20 10.90
N SER A 232 -27.07 -17.52 9.64
CA SER A 232 -27.68 -18.67 8.96
C SER A 232 -26.89 -19.98 9.15
N ARG A 233 -25.69 -19.93 9.73
CA ARG A 233 -24.73 -21.05 9.84
C ARG A 233 -24.42 -21.70 8.50
N ARG A 234 -24.42 -20.90 7.42
CA ARG A 234 -24.17 -21.40 6.06
C ARG A 234 -22.75 -21.12 5.64
N LEU A 235 -22.02 -22.20 5.41
CA LEU A 235 -20.75 -22.17 4.71
C LEU A 235 -21.00 -22.26 3.21
N ARG A 236 -20.43 -21.33 2.44
CA ARG A 236 -20.57 -21.28 0.97
C ARG A 236 -19.22 -21.09 0.32
N ARG A 237 -19.01 -21.77 -0.80
CA ARG A 237 -17.96 -21.39 -1.72
C ARG A 237 -18.41 -20.19 -2.52
N VAL A 238 -17.60 -19.15 -2.55
CA VAL A 238 -17.89 -17.87 -3.20
C VAL A 238 -17.05 -17.74 -4.45
N ASN A 239 -17.62 -17.19 -5.51
CA ASN A 239 -16.86 -16.87 -6.71
C ASN A 239 -15.99 -15.63 -6.46
N GLU A 240 -14.75 -15.66 -6.94
CA GLU A 240 -13.81 -14.55 -6.85
C GLU A 240 -14.36 -13.24 -7.43
N ALA A 241 -15.12 -13.31 -8.54
CA ALA A 241 -15.77 -12.14 -9.12
C ALA A 241 -16.82 -11.47 -8.20
N ILE A 242 -17.36 -12.22 -7.23
CA ILE A 242 -18.28 -11.68 -6.23
C ILE A 242 -17.52 -11.01 -5.09
N MET A 243 -16.33 -11.51 -4.75
CA MET A 243 -15.51 -10.92 -3.69
C MET A 243 -14.88 -9.59 -4.08
N SER A 244 -14.58 -9.38 -5.36
CA SER A 244 -14.09 -8.10 -5.88
C SER A 244 -15.18 -7.02 -5.98
N SER A 245 -16.45 -7.37 -5.70
CA SER A 245 -17.51 -6.38 -5.53
C SER A 245 -17.64 -6.04 -4.03
N SER A 246 -17.59 -4.78 -3.70
CA SER A 246 -17.59 -4.22 -2.32
C SER A 246 -18.76 -4.67 -1.41
N THR A 247 -19.70 -5.47 -1.92
CA THR A 247 -20.90 -5.90 -1.20
C THR A 247 -20.73 -7.22 -0.44
N THR A 248 -19.61 -7.94 -0.58
CA THR A 248 -19.50 -9.33 -0.08
C THR A 248 -18.43 -9.58 0.96
N GLY A 249 -17.52 -8.67 1.15
CA GLY A 249 -16.39 -8.85 2.10
C GLY A 249 -16.73 -8.54 3.55
N GLY A 250 -17.85 -9.05 4.07
CA GLY A 250 -18.29 -8.79 5.45
C GLY A 250 -19.67 -8.19 5.56
N GLY A 251 -20.41 -8.12 4.46
CA GLY A 251 -21.86 -8.01 4.50
C GLY A 251 -22.45 -6.63 4.66
N SER A 252 -21.70 -5.55 4.66
CA SER A 252 -22.30 -4.21 4.74
C SER A 252 -21.99 -3.35 3.52
N ALA A 253 -23.02 -2.77 2.93
CA ALA A 253 -22.90 -1.69 1.94
C ALA A 253 -22.30 -0.40 2.54
N ALA A 254 -22.04 -0.40 3.83
CA ALA A 254 -21.59 0.76 4.58
C ALA A 254 -20.05 0.89 4.68
N HIS A 255 -19.28 -0.06 4.14
CA HIS A 255 -17.81 0.10 4.10
C HIS A 255 -17.28 0.23 2.68
N THR A 256 -16.17 0.90 2.52
CA THR A 256 -15.57 1.25 1.22
C THR A 256 -14.42 0.33 0.80
N TRP A 257 -14.00 -0.60 1.65
CA TRP A 257 -12.90 -1.51 1.37
C TRP A 257 -13.27 -2.60 0.37
N ASP A 258 -12.39 -2.81 -0.58
CA ASP A 258 -12.38 -3.98 -1.46
C ASP A 258 -11.49 -5.07 -0.81
N PRO A 259 -11.91 -6.35 -0.79
CA PRO A 259 -11.11 -7.44 -0.24
C PRO A 259 -9.70 -7.59 -0.83
N ASP A 260 -9.49 -7.14 -2.05
CA ASP A 260 -8.17 -7.16 -2.69
C ASP A 260 -7.28 -5.95 -2.29
N HIS A 261 -7.79 -5.07 -1.41
CA HIS A 261 -7.06 -3.89 -0.91
C HIS A 261 -6.90 -3.87 0.62
N TYR A 262 -7.31 -4.90 1.36
CA TYR A 262 -7.17 -4.92 2.83
C TYR A 262 -5.71 -4.81 3.31
N SER A 263 -4.78 -5.37 2.55
CA SER A 263 -3.35 -5.35 2.88
C SER A 263 -2.54 -4.73 1.73
N GLY A 264 -2.97 -3.60 1.18
CA GLY A 264 -2.43 -3.04 -0.03
C GLY A 264 -3.04 -3.66 -1.29
N PHE A 265 -2.52 -3.32 -2.48
CA PHE A 265 -2.97 -3.87 -3.75
C PHE A 265 -2.57 -5.35 -3.85
N ASN A 266 -3.50 -6.23 -3.65
CA ASN A 266 -3.25 -7.67 -3.58
C ASN A 266 -4.25 -8.53 -4.39
N PRO A 267 -4.65 -8.13 -5.60
CA PRO A 267 -5.35 -9.04 -6.51
C PRO A 267 -4.38 -10.08 -7.09
N LYS A 268 -4.90 -11.09 -7.77
CA LYS A 268 -4.06 -11.99 -8.55
C LYS A 268 -3.39 -11.24 -9.70
N THR A 269 -2.07 -11.36 -9.79
CA THR A 269 -1.26 -10.60 -10.76
C THR A 269 -1.72 -10.83 -12.21
N GLU A 270 -2.12 -12.03 -12.57
CA GLU A 270 -2.58 -12.39 -13.92
C GLU A 270 -3.97 -11.88 -14.29
N GLN A 271 -4.69 -11.27 -13.35
CA GLN A 271 -6.03 -10.69 -13.61
C GLN A 271 -5.96 -9.25 -14.15
N TYR A 272 -4.76 -8.69 -14.24
CA TYR A 272 -4.53 -7.33 -14.68
C TYR A 272 -3.47 -7.23 -15.76
N PHE A 273 -3.57 -6.21 -16.58
CA PHE A 273 -2.50 -5.71 -17.43
C PHE A 273 -1.85 -4.52 -16.72
N TYR A 274 -0.53 -4.50 -16.67
CA TYR A 274 0.22 -3.48 -15.97
C TYR A 274 0.94 -2.53 -16.94
N LYS A 275 0.94 -1.25 -16.61
CA LYS A 275 1.67 -0.22 -17.34
C LYS A 275 2.49 0.60 -16.36
N PHE A 276 3.75 0.79 -16.65
CA PHE A 276 4.60 1.73 -15.93
C PHE A 276 4.28 3.16 -16.39
N LEU A 277 4.02 4.03 -15.41
CA LEU A 277 3.73 5.45 -15.67
C LEU A 277 4.94 6.36 -15.40
N GLY A 278 5.97 5.83 -14.76
CA GLY A 278 7.19 6.55 -14.41
C GLY A 278 7.55 6.41 -12.93
N GLU A 279 8.53 7.19 -12.52
CA GLU A 279 8.99 7.29 -11.14
C GLU A 279 9.10 8.76 -10.72
N LYS A 280 8.88 9.04 -9.44
CA LYS A 280 8.85 10.40 -8.93
C LYS A 280 9.10 10.43 -7.43
N ASN A 281 9.71 11.51 -6.95
CA ASN A 281 9.74 11.79 -5.52
C ASN A 281 8.38 12.35 -5.09
N MET A 282 7.74 11.67 -4.13
CA MET A 282 6.41 11.98 -3.64
C MET A 282 6.36 11.85 -2.12
N LEU A 283 5.38 12.49 -1.49
CA LEU A 283 5.18 12.41 -0.05
C LEU A 283 4.46 11.11 0.31
N ALA A 284 4.91 10.44 1.36
CA ALA A 284 4.26 9.26 1.92
C ALA A 284 4.49 9.13 3.42
N THR A 285 3.65 8.34 4.06
CA THR A 285 3.69 8.06 5.50
C THR A 285 4.27 6.67 5.73
N ILE A 286 5.60 6.58 5.78
CA ILE A 286 6.36 5.33 5.92
C ILE A 286 6.86 5.15 7.35
N HIS A 287 7.13 6.24 8.04
CA HIS A 287 7.52 6.27 9.45
C HIS A 287 6.46 7.05 10.23
N ALA A 288 5.23 6.53 10.23
CA ALA A 288 4.13 7.10 10.98
C ALA A 288 4.49 7.22 12.47
N ASP A 289 4.30 8.41 13.02
CA ASP A 289 4.67 8.75 14.39
C ASP A 289 3.58 8.33 15.38
N HIS A 290 2.35 8.33 14.91
CA HIS A 290 1.20 8.02 15.74
C HIS A 290 0.90 6.53 15.80
N SER A 291 0.35 6.09 16.91
CA SER A 291 -0.56 4.98 16.90
C SER A 291 -1.92 5.48 16.36
N PRO A 292 -2.75 4.59 15.83
CA PRO A 292 -3.98 4.94 15.10
C PRO A 292 -5.04 5.72 15.88
N GLU A 293 -4.77 6.17 17.09
CA GLU A 293 -5.70 6.83 17.99
C GLU A 293 -6.06 8.27 17.61
N GLN A 294 -5.28 8.89 16.75
CA GLN A 294 -5.56 10.26 16.35
C GLN A 294 -6.41 10.31 15.11
N ARG A 295 -7.70 10.42 15.32
CA ARG A 295 -8.63 10.78 14.26
C ARG A 295 -8.44 12.24 13.89
N CYS A 296 -8.53 12.52 12.61
CA CYS A 296 -8.42 13.88 12.11
C CYS A 296 -9.65 14.72 12.53
N PRO A 297 -9.48 15.77 13.34
CA PRO A 297 -10.63 16.54 13.84
C PRO A 297 -11.23 17.45 12.78
N THR A 298 -10.60 17.61 11.64
CA THR A 298 -10.96 18.56 10.59
C THR A 298 -11.61 17.93 9.36
N ASP A 299 -11.66 16.58 9.28
CA ASP A 299 -12.28 15.85 8.17
C ASP A 299 -13.41 14.91 8.60
N GLY A 300 -13.91 15.04 9.82
CA GLY A 300 -14.95 14.18 10.36
C GLY A 300 -14.42 12.85 10.92
N GLY A 301 -13.12 12.75 11.21
CA GLY A 301 -12.51 11.55 11.77
C GLY A 301 -12.17 10.48 10.74
N THR A 302 -12.14 10.83 9.47
CA THR A 302 -11.96 9.89 8.35
C THR A 302 -10.51 9.72 7.92
N SER A 303 -9.56 10.29 8.63
CA SER A 303 -8.11 10.11 8.44
C SER A 303 -7.38 10.18 9.77
N ALA A 304 -6.09 9.81 9.79
CA ALA A 304 -5.17 10.11 10.87
C ALA A 304 -4.50 11.46 10.61
N CYS A 305 -4.58 12.42 11.58
CA CYS A 305 -3.85 13.66 11.47
C CYS A 305 -3.64 14.44 12.80
N PRO A 306 -2.59 15.27 12.90
CA PRO A 306 -1.57 15.37 11.86
C PRO A 306 -0.69 14.09 11.85
N GLU A 307 -0.49 13.46 10.69
CA GLU A 307 0.45 12.36 10.55
C GLU A 307 1.74 12.86 9.89
N THR A 308 2.84 12.12 10.09
CA THR A 308 4.13 12.44 9.50
C THR A 308 4.19 11.97 8.04
N TRP A 309 4.62 12.87 7.17
CA TRP A 309 4.81 12.63 5.74
C TRP A 309 6.24 12.97 5.36
N GLU A 310 6.89 12.11 4.64
CA GLU A 310 8.26 12.26 4.20
C GLU A 310 8.39 12.10 2.69
N MET A 311 9.44 12.70 2.11
CA MET A 311 9.71 12.55 0.68
C MET A 311 10.26 11.15 0.39
N ARG A 312 9.61 10.42 -0.53
CA ARG A 312 9.95 9.05 -0.91
C ARG A 312 10.11 8.95 -2.41
N HIS A 313 11.01 8.10 -2.87
CA HIS A 313 11.09 7.73 -4.27
C HIS A 313 10.03 6.66 -4.57
N MET A 314 9.11 6.97 -5.50
CA MET A 314 7.98 6.12 -5.85
C MET A 314 8.05 5.65 -7.29
N TYR A 315 7.79 4.38 -7.51
CA TYR A 315 7.40 3.85 -8.81
C TYR A 315 5.89 3.98 -8.97
N ILE A 316 5.45 4.49 -10.12
CA ILE A 316 4.02 4.67 -10.41
C ILE A 316 3.62 3.64 -11.46
N ALA A 317 2.73 2.74 -11.10
CA ALA A 317 2.20 1.72 -11.97
C ALA A 317 0.68 1.86 -12.13
N GLN A 318 0.16 1.47 -13.28
CA GLN A 318 -1.26 1.38 -13.54
C GLN A 318 -1.63 -0.08 -13.75
N ALA A 319 -2.67 -0.54 -13.06
CA ALA A 319 -3.30 -1.84 -13.24
C ALA A 319 -4.63 -1.66 -14.00
N LEU A 320 -4.80 -2.40 -15.08
CA LEU A 320 -6.00 -2.43 -15.92
C LEU A 320 -6.64 -3.81 -15.80
N PRO A 321 -7.88 -3.94 -15.31
CA PRO A 321 -8.54 -5.22 -15.16
C PRO A 321 -8.66 -5.97 -16.50
N ASP A 322 -8.26 -7.24 -16.53
CA ASP A 322 -8.56 -8.15 -17.63
C ASP A 322 -10.04 -8.54 -17.56
N ARG A 323 -10.88 -7.85 -18.32
CA ARG A 323 -12.34 -8.03 -18.34
C ARG A 323 -12.78 -9.42 -18.80
N SER A 324 -11.89 -10.21 -19.37
CA SER A 324 -12.16 -11.61 -19.70
C SER A 324 -12.05 -12.53 -18.47
N ARG A 325 -11.42 -12.07 -17.40
CA ARG A 325 -11.13 -12.83 -16.18
C ARG A 325 -11.89 -12.34 -14.97
N ILE A 326 -12.05 -11.03 -14.82
CA ILE A 326 -12.70 -10.42 -13.65
C ILE A 326 -13.75 -9.38 -14.04
N ASN A 327 -14.77 -9.26 -13.20
CA ASN A 327 -15.79 -8.22 -13.35
C ASN A 327 -15.52 -7.09 -12.33
N ALA A 328 -14.39 -6.38 -12.51
CA ALA A 328 -14.04 -5.25 -11.66
C ALA A 328 -14.98 -4.05 -11.88
N LEU A 329 -15.28 -3.31 -10.82
CA LEU A 329 -16.07 -2.08 -10.87
C LEU A 329 -15.28 -0.92 -11.44
N ASP A 330 -14.00 -0.85 -11.09
CA ASP A 330 -13.05 0.15 -11.54
C ASP A 330 -12.64 -0.06 -13.02
N SER A 331 -12.23 1.01 -13.67
CA SER A 331 -11.65 0.96 -15.02
C SER A 331 -10.14 0.77 -14.97
N ARG A 332 -9.51 1.33 -13.96
CA ARG A 332 -8.07 1.27 -13.72
C ARG A 332 -7.77 1.60 -12.27
N THR A 333 -6.64 1.11 -11.81
CA THR A 333 -6.04 1.45 -10.51
C THR A 333 -4.65 2.03 -10.75
N VAL A 334 -4.32 3.14 -10.10
CA VAL A 334 -2.98 3.72 -10.07
C VAL A 334 -2.35 3.43 -8.72
N ILE A 335 -1.19 2.81 -8.75
CA ILE A 335 -0.46 2.31 -7.59
C ILE A 335 0.80 3.13 -7.44
N TYR A 336 1.01 3.72 -6.26
CA TYR A 336 2.18 4.52 -5.92
C TYR A 336 3.05 3.69 -4.98
N MET A 337 4.04 3.00 -5.54
CA MET A 337 4.87 2.01 -4.85
C MET A 337 6.14 2.64 -4.29
N ASP A 338 6.34 2.58 -2.99
CA ASP A 338 7.62 2.98 -2.38
C ASP A 338 8.75 2.05 -2.81
N SER A 339 9.85 2.62 -3.28
CA SER A 339 10.96 1.86 -3.87
C SER A 339 11.81 1.10 -2.87
N GLU A 340 11.70 1.40 -1.58
CA GLU A 340 12.42 0.68 -0.52
C GLU A 340 11.53 -0.34 0.19
N MET A 341 10.24 0.00 0.42
CA MET A 341 9.32 -0.90 1.13
C MET A 341 8.65 -1.92 0.25
N TRP A 342 8.52 -1.64 -1.05
CA TRP A 342 7.72 -2.44 -1.98
C TRP A 342 6.26 -2.58 -1.52
N PHE A 343 5.78 -1.55 -0.85
CA PHE A 343 4.40 -1.36 -0.46
C PHE A 343 3.91 -0.01 -1.00
N GLU A 344 2.65 0.07 -1.31
CA GLU A 344 2.00 1.27 -1.79
C GLU A 344 1.35 2.04 -0.63
N PRO A 345 1.92 3.18 -0.19
CA PRO A 345 1.30 4.00 0.85
C PRO A 345 -0.04 4.59 0.42
N TYR A 346 -0.34 4.63 -0.87
CA TYR A 346 -1.65 5.00 -1.38
C TYR A 346 -1.92 4.48 -2.79
N ILE A 347 -3.22 4.35 -3.10
CA ILE A 347 -3.75 3.82 -4.36
C ILE A 347 -4.94 4.66 -4.77
N ASP A 348 -5.04 4.99 -6.06
CA ASP A 348 -6.18 5.67 -6.64
C ASP A 348 -6.91 4.74 -7.61
N THR A 349 -8.21 4.51 -7.40
CA THR A 349 -9.04 3.77 -8.35
C THR A 349 -9.99 4.70 -9.10
N TYR A 350 -10.26 4.36 -10.34
CA TYR A 350 -11.05 5.19 -11.26
C TYR A 350 -12.25 4.42 -11.77
N ASP A 351 -13.39 5.09 -11.87
CA ASP A 351 -14.61 4.54 -12.43
C ASP A 351 -14.52 4.33 -13.95
N ARG A 352 -15.56 3.80 -14.55
CA ARG A 352 -15.61 3.55 -16.00
C ARG A 352 -15.66 4.83 -16.86
N ALA A 353 -16.03 5.94 -16.27
CA ALA A 353 -15.97 7.26 -16.92
C ALA A 353 -14.59 7.92 -16.81
N GLY A 354 -13.69 7.32 -16.02
CA GLY A 354 -12.33 7.81 -15.79
C GLY A 354 -12.22 8.82 -14.65
N HIS A 355 -13.27 9.03 -13.87
CA HIS A 355 -13.23 9.88 -12.69
C HIS A 355 -12.63 9.13 -11.51
N LEU A 356 -11.95 9.85 -10.61
CA LEU A 356 -11.50 9.29 -9.34
C LEU A 356 -12.71 8.75 -8.59
N PHE A 357 -12.62 7.48 -8.20
CA PHE A 357 -13.70 6.76 -7.54
C PHE A 357 -13.36 6.47 -6.09
N ARG A 358 -12.21 5.83 -5.83
CA ARG A 358 -11.75 5.55 -4.47
C ARG A 358 -10.30 5.96 -4.28
N ALA A 359 -10.02 6.47 -3.09
CA ALA A 359 -8.69 6.75 -2.59
C ALA A 359 -8.40 5.83 -1.40
N HIS A 360 -7.30 5.09 -1.47
CA HIS A 360 -6.81 4.29 -0.35
C HIS A 360 -5.51 4.90 0.16
N ILE A 361 -5.39 5.07 1.48
CA ILE A 361 -4.17 5.53 2.14
C ILE A 361 -3.85 4.56 3.26
N TYR A 362 -2.56 4.18 3.37
CA TYR A 362 -2.05 3.31 4.42
C TYR A 362 -1.00 4.08 5.22
N TRP A 363 -1.11 4.06 6.53
CA TRP A 363 -0.11 4.60 7.44
C TRP A 363 0.80 3.46 7.89
N LEU A 364 2.09 3.63 7.68
CA LEU A 364 3.09 2.63 7.98
C LEU A 364 4.03 3.14 9.05
N ALA A 365 4.43 2.25 9.95
CA ALA A 365 5.42 2.54 10.98
C ALA A 365 6.57 1.54 10.87
N THR A 366 7.81 2.02 10.88
CA THR A 366 9.01 1.18 10.82
C THR A 366 9.72 1.21 12.16
N ARG A 367 9.54 0.13 12.94
CA ARG A 367 10.03 0.01 14.32
C ARG A 367 10.19 -1.45 14.74
N ASP A 368 10.65 -1.69 15.96
CA ASP A 368 10.88 -3.04 16.52
C ASP A 368 9.62 -3.68 17.11
N ARG A 369 8.48 -3.00 17.10
CA ARG A 369 7.21 -3.46 17.68
C ARG A 369 6.00 -2.76 17.02
N PRO A 370 4.82 -3.38 17.00
CA PRO A 370 3.65 -2.80 16.31
C PRO A 370 3.17 -1.48 16.93
N VAL A 371 3.22 -1.36 18.23
CA VAL A 371 2.89 -0.14 18.99
C VAL A 371 3.99 0.15 20.01
N PRO A 372 4.21 1.43 20.40
CA PRO A 372 5.34 1.80 21.27
C PRO A 372 5.38 1.07 22.62
N ASP A 373 4.23 0.68 23.16
CA ASP A 373 4.07 0.01 24.46
C ASP A 373 3.87 -1.51 24.34
N ALA A 374 4.02 -2.10 23.16
CA ALA A 374 3.95 -3.55 22.96
C ALA A 374 4.96 -4.30 23.86
N ARG A 375 4.51 -5.40 24.45
CA ARG A 375 5.30 -6.21 25.42
C ARG A 375 5.61 -7.61 24.92
N VAL A 376 4.83 -8.12 23.98
CA VAL A 376 4.97 -9.49 23.46
C VAL A 376 5.55 -9.48 22.06
N ALA A 377 4.95 -8.74 21.14
CA ALA A 377 5.42 -8.64 19.76
C ALA A 377 6.62 -7.67 19.65
N ILE A 378 7.77 -8.10 20.17
CA ILE A 378 9.03 -7.33 20.11
C ILE A 378 10.01 -8.10 19.24
N TYR A 379 10.53 -7.42 18.23
CA TYR A 379 11.41 -8.00 17.23
C TYR A 379 12.88 -7.60 17.46
N PRO A 380 13.84 -8.45 17.10
CA PRO A 380 15.26 -8.14 17.26
C PRO A 380 15.77 -7.10 16.24
N PHE A 381 14.94 -6.71 15.28
CA PHE A 381 15.22 -5.71 14.24
C PHE A 381 13.95 -4.93 13.93
N LYS A 382 14.11 -3.78 13.30
CA LYS A 382 12.98 -3.01 12.82
C LYS A 382 12.30 -3.73 11.66
N ARG A 383 10.98 -3.64 11.62
CA ARG A 383 10.12 -4.03 10.50
C ARG A 383 9.01 -3.02 10.32
N SER A 384 8.36 -3.09 9.19
CA SER A 384 7.25 -2.18 8.90
C SER A 384 5.93 -2.83 9.27
N PHE A 385 5.05 -2.02 9.85
CA PHE A 385 3.68 -2.37 10.22
C PHE A 385 2.72 -1.42 9.52
N VAL A 386 1.62 -1.94 8.99
CA VAL A 386 0.47 -1.10 8.64
C VAL A 386 -0.24 -0.79 9.95
N VAL A 387 -0.20 0.46 10.39
CA VAL A 387 -0.78 0.88 11.69
C VAL A 387 -2.14 1.53 11.55
N GLY A 388 -2.55 1.82 10.34
CA GLY A 388 -3.87 2.30 10.00
C GLY A 388 -4.03 2.40 8.49
N ALA A 389 -5.29 2.45 8.06
CA ALA A 389 -5.60 2.61 6.65
C ALA A 389 -6.98 3.23 6.47
N VAL A 390 -7.17 3.98 5.39
CA VAL A 390 -8.49 4.50 5.02
C VAL A 390 -8.78 4.21 3.56
N SER A 391 -10.01 3.82 3.29
CA SER A 391 -10.60 3.80 1.96
C SER A 391 -11.70 4.83 1.89
N THR A 392 -11.63 5.76 0.95
CA THR A 392 -12.62 6.82 0.75
C THR A 392 -13.25 6.68 -0.63
N ASP A 393 -14.56 6.56 -0.68
CA ASP A 393 -15.35 6.76 -1.89
C ASP A 393 -15.51 8.28 -2.07
N VAL A 394 -14.74 8.84 -3.01
CA VAL A 394 -14.68 10.29 -3.21
C VAL A 394 -15.94 10.87 -3.86
N GLN A 395 -16.80 10.02 -4.43
CA GLN A 395 -18.05 10.46 -5.06
C GLN A 395 -19.16 10.62 -4.04
N SER A 396 -19.18 9.78 -3.01
CA SER A 396 -20.18 9.86 -1.92
C SER A 396 -19.64 10.58 -0.67
N GLY A 397 -18.32 10.66 -0.51
CA GLY A 397 -17.66 11.14 0.70
C GLY A 397 -17.71 10.13 1.86
N LEU A 398 -18.16 8.89 1.62
CA LEU A 398 -18.08 7.83 2.62
C LEU A 398 -16.65 7.31 2.71
N ALA A 399 -16.11 7.25 3.92
CA ALA A 399 -14.79 6.71 4.20
C ALA A 399 -14.86 5.63 5.28
N THR A 400 -14.06 4.58 5.13
CA THR A 400 -13.86 3.57 6.17
C THR A 400 -12.42 3.62 6.64
N MET A 401 -12.23 4.11 7.85
CA MET A 401 -10.94 4.19 8.52
C MET A 401 -10.74 2.93 9.38
N CYS A 402 -9.59 2.28 9.22
CA CYS A 402 -9.21 1.10 9.99
C CYS A 402 -8.02 1.40 10.89
N TYR A 403 -8.12 0.98 12.14
CA TYR A 403 -7.08 1.05 13.16
C TYR A 403 -6.45 -0.32 13.34
N LEU A 404 -5.12 -0.38 13.35
CA LEU A 404 -4.35 -1.62 13.32
C LEU A 404 -3.16 -1.56 14.31
N PRO A 405 -3.31 -1.89 15.57
CA PRO A 405 -4.45 -2.51 16.29
C PRO A 405 -5.63 -1.58 16.56
N GLY A 406 -6.79 -2.16 16.83
CA GLY A 406 -8.00 -1.44 17.19
C GLY A 406 -7.85 -0.64 18.46
N MET A 407 -8.62 0.45 18.58
CA MET A 407 -8.51 1.40 19.70
C MET A 407 -9.03 0.85 21.03
N GLU A 408 -10.08 0.03 20.99
CA GLU A 408 -10.79 -0.46 22.18
C GLU A 408 -10.29 -1.80 22.70
N THR A 409 -9.18 -2.32 22.19
CA THR A 409 -8.68 -3.61 22.62
C THR A 409 -7.81 -3.49 23.88
N PRO A 410 -8.04 -4.32 24.91
CA PRO A 410 -7.23 -4.32 26.12
C PRO A 410 -5.77 -4.67 25.86
N GLU A 411 -5.51 -5.45 24.81
CA GLU A 411 -4.20 -5.88 24.38
C GLU A 411 -3.87 -5.18 23.05
N ARG A 412 -3.17 -4.07 23.11
CA ARG A 412 -2.71 -3.30 21.93
C ARG A 412 -1.62 -4.00 21.13
N GLU A 413 -1.33 -5.24 21.41
CA GLU A 413 -0.28 -6.05 20.80
C GLU A 413 -0.84 -7.00 19.74
N CYS A 414 -1.67 -6.53 18.85
CA CYS A 414 -2.40 -7.42 17.96
C CYS A 414 -1.73 -7.75 16.63
N TRP A 415 -0.60 -7.15 16.31
CA TRP A 415 0.20 -7.53 15.15
C TRP A 415 1.30 -8.54 15.51
N TYR A 416 1.12 -9.78 15.09
CA TYR A 416 2.12 -10.84 15.20
C TYR A 416 2.58 -11.22 13.80
N ILE A 417 3.76 -10.77 13.38
CA ILE A 417 4.33 -11.05 12.06
C ILE A 417 5.51 -11.97 12.23
N ASN A 418 5.54 -13.10 11.53
CA ASN A 418 6.64 -14.07 11.54
C ASN A 418 6.98 -14.56 12.97
N MET A 419 5.96 -14.83 13.76
CA MET A 419 6.08 -15.35 15.12
C MET A 419 5.48 -16.75 15.29
N GLY A 420 5.02 -17.37 14.21
CA GLY A 420 4.32 -18.65 14.27
C GLY A 420 2.96 -18.55 14.99
N ALA A 421 2.34 -17.37 14.95
CA ALA A 421 1.08 -17.12 15.67
C ALA A 421 -0.11 -17.84 15.03
N VAL A 422 -0.04 -18.16 13.77
CA VAL A 422 -1.02 -18.96 13.02
C VAL A 422 -0.33 -20.07 12.23
N ASP A 423 -1.04 -21.16 12.05
CA ASP A 423 -0.65 -22.28 11.22
C ASP A 423 -1.72 -22.57 10.14
N ARG A 424 -1.47 -23.57 9.30
CA ARG A 424 -2.41 -23.97 8.24
C ARG A 424 -3.79 -24.39 8.76
N GLN A 425 -3.89 -24.84 10.02
CA GLN A 425 -5.17 -25.29 10.61
C GLN A 425 -6.10 -24.09 10.82
N PHE A 426 -5.56 -22.91 11.05
CA PHE A 426 -6.35 -21.67 11.12
C PHE A 426 -7.15 -21.47 9.83
N PHE A 427 -6.59 -21.76 8.66
CA PHE A 427 -7.20 -21.51 7.35
C PHE A 427 -8.08 -22.66 6.87
N THR A 428 -8.77 -23.35 7.77
CA THR A 428 -9.70 -24.42 7.40
C THR A 428 -11.14 -24.02 7.62
N THR A 429 -12.03 -24.56 6.80
CA THR A 429 -13.48 -24.34 6.99
C THR A 429 -13.97 -24.83 8.35
N GLN A 430 -13.35 -25.86 8.90
CA GLN A 430 -13.66 -26.37 10.25
C GLN A 430 -13.25 -25.38 11.34
N ALA A 431 -12.08 -24.77 11.23
CA ALA A 431 -11.64 -23.74 12.17
C ALA A 431 -12.57 -22.53 12.15
N MET A 432 -12.96 -22.08 10.96
CA MET A 432 -13.89 -20.98 10.78
C MET A 432 -15.26 -21.26 11.41
N VAL A 433 -15.81 -22.46 11.20
CA VAL A 433 -17.08 -22.87 11.82
C VAL A 433 -16.97 -22.95 13.36
N ARG A 434 -15.85 -23.45 13.88
CA ARG A 434 -15.60 -23.47 15.33
C ARG A 434 -15.52 -22.06 15.91
N ALA A 435 -14.81 -21.16 15.28
CA ALA A 435 -14.66 -19.77 15.73
C ALA A 435 -15.99 -19.00 15.76
N ALA A 436 -16.92 -19.34 14.87
CA ALA A 436 -18.25 -18.75 14.83
C ALA A 436 -19.20 -19.27 15.94
N SER A 437 -18.80 -20.29 16.70
CA SER A 437 -19.64 -20.92 17.72
C SER A 437 -19.44 -20.29 19.11
N PHE A 438 -18.53 -19.33 19.22
CA PHE A 438 -18.25 -18.56 20.44
C PHE A 438 -18.68 -17.11 20.26
#